data_94e24623cfdfe1cf6b6254416b4e0836
#
_entry.id   94e24623cfdfe1cf6b6254416b4e0836
#
_cell.length_a   1.000
_cell.length_b   1.000
_cell.length_c   1.000
_cell.angle_alpha   90.00
_cell.angle_beta   90.00
_cell.angle_gamma   90.00
#
_symmetry.space_group_name_H-M   'P 1'
#
loop_
_entity.id
_entity.type
_entity.pdbx_description
1 polymer ?
#
loop_
_entity_poly.entity_id
_entity_poly.type
_entity_poly.pdbx_seq_one_letter_code
_entity_poly.pdbx_strand_id
1 'polypeptide(L)'
;MTKVAVVKADSYDTKVVDQAMTELLAHLGGMSRFIQPGDRVLVKPNMLEGVDKDKAVTTHPQVVQAVIKAVKEAGGLPFVGDSPALGNARKTAERTGIWDVCKAEGITLSPFQETVDVEFPEGKILRKLALAKEFIAADKIISVAKMKTHSFMGVTGGIKNLFGFIVGAGKAQCHLRMQQRGDFALLLLDLARRVAPVLCIVDGITGMEGDGPRNGTPVKAGVLLAGENGFA
;
A
#
# COMPACT_ATOMS: atom_id res chain seq x y z
N MET A 1 -13.02 -19.35 3.58
CA MET A 1 -11.64 -19.32 3.06
C MET A 1 -11.37 -17.95 2.49
N THR A 2 -10.24 -17.36 2.83
CA THR A 2 -9.80 -16.10 2.22
C THR A 2 -9.34 -16.38 0.79
N LYS A 3 -9.85 -15.61 -0.18
CA LYS A 3 -9.46 -15.74 -1.59
C LYS A 3 -8.25 -14.87 -1.89
N VAL A 4 -7.30 -15.40 -2.64
CA VAL A 4 -6.20 -14.67 -3.26
C VAL A 4 -6.33 -14.85 -4.77
N ALA A 5 -6.34 -13.75 -5.49
CA ALA A 5 -6.28 -13.74 -6.94
C ALA A 5 -4.85 -13.44 -7.40
N VAL A 6 -4.40 -14.09 -8.46
CA VAL A 6 -3.11 -13.84 -9.12
C VAL A 6 -3.37 -13.77 -10.61
N VAL A 7 -2.96 -12.69 -11.24
CA VAL A 7 -3.16 -12.43 -12.67
C VAL A 7 -1.84 -12.05 -13.31
N LYS A 8 -1.60 -12.54 -14.52
CA LYS A 8 -0.41 -12.21 -15.30
C LYS A 8 -0.48 -10.77 -15.81
N ALA A 9 0.64 -10.03 -15.67
CA ALA A 9 0.81 -8.70 -16.23
C ALA A 9 2.29 -8.51 -16.63
N ASP A 10 2.57 -8.50 -17.92
CA ASP A 10 3.94 -8.56 -18.44
C ASP A 10 4.63 -7.21 -18.53
N SER A 11 3.92 -6.11 -18.40
CA SER A 11 4.46 -4.75 -18.47
C SER A 11 3.59 -3.73 -17.74
N TYR A 12 4.13 -2.52 -17.55
CA TYR A 12 3.37 -1.38 -17.05
C TYR A 12 2.66 -0.57 -18.16
N ASP A 13 2.49 -1.14 -19.36
CA ASP A 13 1.61 -0.55 -20.35
C ASP A 13 0.20 -0.39 -19.77
N THR A 14 -0.40 0.78 -19.99
CA THR A 14 -1.70 1.11 -19.40
C THR A 14 -2.77 0.08 -19.73
N LYS A 15 -2.83 -0.41 -20.98
CA LYS A 15 -3.83 -1.41 -21.37
C LYS A 15 -3.62 -2.74 -20.69
N VAL A 16 -2.33 -3.15 -20.54
CA VAL A 16 -1.98 -4.40 -19.84
C VAL A 16 -2.36 -4.33 -18.37
N VAL A 17 -2.04 -3.23 -17.70
CA VAL A 17 -2.34 -3.05 -16.27
C VAL A 17 -3.84 -2.91 -16.04
N ASP A 18 -4.56 -2.14 -16.86
CA ASP A 18 -6.02 -1.95 -16.74
C ASP A 18 -6.75 -3.28 -16.94
N GLN A 19 -6.37 -4.08 -17.95
CA GLN A 19 -6.94 -5.41 -18.19
C GLN A 19 -6.65 -6.38 -17.05
N ALA A 20 -5.40 -6.45 -16.60
CA ALA A 20 -5.01 -7.31 -15.49
C ALA A 20 -5.71 -6.91 -14.17
N MET A 21 -5.90 -5.61 -13.92
CA MET A 21 -6.64 -5.13 -12.75
C MET A 21 -8.12 -5.52 -12.83
N THR A 22 -8.75 -5.40 -13.98
CA THR A 22 -10.14 -5.80 -14.19
C THR A 22 -10.31 -7.30 -13.92
N GLU A 23 -9.44 -8.14 -14.49
CA GLU A 23 -9.46 -9.58 -14.27
C GLU A 23 -9.21 -9.95 -12.80
N LEU A 24 -8.21 -9.31 -12.18
CA LEU A 24 -7.85 -9.50 -10.77
C LEU A 24 -9.04 -9.25 -9.84
N LEU A 25 -9.73 -8.12 -10.07
CA LEU A 25 -10.90 -7.75 -9.29
C LEU A 25 -12.10 -8.66 -9.56
N ALA A 26 -12.30 -9.10 -10.79
CA ALA A 26 -13.38 -10.03 -11.16
C ALA A 26 -13.27 -11.35 -10.39
N HIS A 27 -12.07 -11.89 -10.20
CA HIS A 27 -11.84 -13.09 -9.38
C HIS A 27 -12.24 -12.92 -7.91
N LEU A 28 -12.28 -11.70 -7.43
CA LEU A 28 -12.69 -11.35 -6.05
C LEU A 28 -14.15 -10.87 -5.96
N GLY A 29 -14.89 -10.82 -7.06
CA GLY A 29 -16.29 -10.40 -7.13
C GLY A 29 -16.51 -8.92 -7.49
N GLY A 30 -15.48 -8.25 -8.02
CA GLY A 30 -15.51 -6.85 -8.45
C GLY A 30 -15.20 -5.85 -7.33
N MET A 31 -14.83 -4.61 -7.72
CA MET A 31 -14.53 -3.53 -6.76
C MET A 31 -15.76 -3.15 -5.93
N SER A 32 -16.95 -3.19 -6.51
CA SER A 32 -18.23 -2.88 -5.84
C SER A 32 -18.59 -3.80 -4.66
N ARG A 33 -17.91 -4.94 -4.54
CA ARG A 33 -18.00 -5.79 -3.34
C ARG A 33 -17.35 -5.14 -2.12
N PHE A 34 -16.33 -4.30 -2.33
CA PHE A 34 -15.51 -3.69 -1.28
C PHE A 34 -15.87 -2.22 -1.03
N ILE A 35 -16.35 -1.53 -2.06
CA ILE A 35 -16.60 -0.08 -2.07
C ILE A 35 -18.06 0.17 -2.38
N GLN A 36 -18.69 1.06 -1.60
CA GLN A 36 -20.02 1.57 -1.88
C GLN A 36 -19.94 2.96 -2.53
N PRO A 37 -20.94 3.36 -3.32
CA PRO A 37 -21.00 4.72 -3.84
C PRO A 37 -20.94 5.76 -2.72
N GLY A 38 -20.05 6.74 -2.90
CA GLY A 38 -19.80 7.81 -1.92
C GLY A 38 -18.74 7.49 -0.86
N ASP A 39 -18.28 6.23 -0.72
CA ASP A 39 -17.19 5.90 0.21
C ASP A 39 -15.94 6.73 -0.11
N ARG A 40 -15.35 7.35 0.91
CA ARG A 40 -14.03 7.97 0.84
C ARG A 40 -12.95 6.89 0.94
N VAL A 41 -12.27 6.63 -0.15
CA VAL A 41 -11.36 5.49 -0.28
C VAL A 41 -9.91 5.94 -0.26
N LEU A 42 -9.16 5.56 0.78
CA LEU A 42 -7.72 5.76 0.82
C LEU A 42 -7.04 4.67 -0.02
N VAL A 43 -6.49 5.05 -1.15
CA VAL A 43 -5.56 4.24 -1.93
C VAL A 43 -4.16 4.47 -1.36
N LYS A 44 -3.62 3.49 -0.64
CA LYS A 44 -2.32 3.61 0.03
C LYS A 44 -1.23 2.84 -0.73
N PRO A 45 -0.44 3.49 -1.59
CA PRO A 45 0.71 2.88 -2.23
C PRO A 45 1.85 2.62 -1.23
N ASN A 46 2.91 1.97 -1.69
CA ASN A 46 4.21 1.96 -1.02
C ASN A 46 5.05 3.12 -1.60
N MET A 47 5.28 4.15 -0.80
CA MET A 47 6.07 5.33 -1.18
C MET A 47 7.33 5.45 -0.32
N LEU A 48 8.13 4.40 -0.22
CA LEU A 48 9.26 4.32 0.70
C LEU A 48 10.21 5.53 0.60
N GLU A 49 10.59 5.90 -0.62
CA GLU A 49 11.43 7.06 -0.92
C GLU A 49 11.27 7.52 -2.38
N GLY A 50 11.69 8.76 -2.66
CA GLY A 50 11.59 9.36 -3.99
C GLY A 50 12.73 8.92 -4.92
N VAL A 51 12.56 7.77 -5.55
CA VAL A 51 13.45 7.24 -6.59
C VAL A 51 12.67 6.99 -7.87
N ASP A 52 13.40 6.76 -8.95
CA ASP A 52 12.78 6.39 -10.23
C ASP A 52 11.91 5.13 -10.08
N LYS A 53 10.77 5.12 -10.75
CA LYS A 53 9.78 4.04 -10.71
C LYS A 53 10.37 2.69 -11.15
N ASP A 54 11.36 2.70 -12.06
CA ASP A 54 11.99 1.51 -12.60
C ASP A 54 12.95 0.81 -11.60
N LYS A 55 13.25 1.47 -10.48
CA LYS A 55 13.99 0.88 -9.35
C LYS A 55 13.20 -0.15 -8.55
N ALA A 56 11.90 -0.32 -8.81
CA ALA A 56 11.01 -1.22 -8.09
C ALA A 56 10.99 -1.03 -6.55
N VAL A 57 11.35 0.16 -6.08
CA VAL A 57 11.33 0.53 -4.64
C VAL A 57 9.92 0.91 -4.18
N THR A 58 9.14 1.53 -5.07
CA THR A 58 7.79 2.04 -4.81
C THR A 58 6.76 1.31 -5.68
N THR A 59 5.49 1.38 -5.28
CA THR A 59 4.40 0.93 -6.16
C THR A 59 4.43 1.73 -7.45
N HIS A 60 4.32 1.05 -8.59
CA HIS A 60 4.37 1.72 -9.89
C HIS A 60 3.12 2.58 -10.09
N PRO A 61 3.25 3.81 -10.64
CA PRO A 61 2.14 4.75 -10.79
C PRO A 61 0.98 4.20 -11.64
N GLN A 62 1.25 3.38 -12.65
CA GLN A 62 0.21 2.75 -13.46
C GLN A 62 -0.70 1.81 -12.64
N VAL A 63 -0.13 1.07 -11.67
CA VAL A 63 -0.94 0.21 -10.78
C VAL A 63 -1.79 1.08 -9.85
N VAL A 64 -1.24 2.18 -9.33
CA VAL A 64 -1.99 3.15 -8.52
C VAL A 64 -3.15 3.75 -9.33
N GLN A 65 -2.90 4.12 -10.59
CA GLN A 65 -3.91 4.66 -11.49
C GLN A 65 -5.05 3.66 -11.75
N ALA A 66 -4.72 2.41 -12.03
CA ALA A 66 -5.73 1.37 -12.28
C ALA A 66 -6.63 1.15 -11.05
N VAL A 67 -6.06 1.18 -9.84
CA VAL A 67 -6.86 1.10 -8.60
C VAL A 67 -7.77 2.32 -8.44
N ILE A 68 -7.27 3.53 -8.70
CA ILE A 68 -8.07 4.76 -8.64
C ILE A 68 -9.26 4.69 -9.59
N LYS A 69 -9.03 4.26 -10.84
CA LYS A 69 -10.10 4.10 -11.85
C LYS A 69 -11.15 3.10 -11.36
N ALA A 70 -10.72 1.94 -10.88
CA ALA A 70 -11.64 0.91 -10.38
C ALA A 70 -12.48 1.39 -9.18
N VAL A 71 -11.89 2.19 -8.27
CA VAL A 71 -12.63 2.81 -7.16
C VAL A 71 -13.68 3.79 -7.67
N LYS A 72 -13.32 4.66 -8.63
CA LYS A 72 -14.27 5.62 -9.24
C LYS A 72 -15.40 4.92 -9.99
N GLU A 73 -15.10 3.86 -10.73
CA GLU A 73 -16.10 3.03 -11.44
C GLU A 73 -17.10 2.39 -10.48
N ALA A 74 -16.66 2.03 -9.25
CA ALA A 74 -17.54 1.56 -8.19
C ALA A 74 -18.31 2.68 -7.46
N GLY A 75 -18.11 3.95 -7.87
CA GLY A 75 -18.77 5.11 -7.26
C GLY A 75 -18.06 5.67 -6.03
N GLY A 76 -16.89 5.16 -5.66
CA GLY A 76 -16.09 5.66 -4.54
C GLY A 76 -15.37 6.96 -4.84
N LEU A 77 -14.95 7.65 -3.79
CA LEU A 77 -14.22 8.93 -3.82
C LEU A 77 -12.75 8.69 -3.40
N PRO A 78 -11.86 8.34 -4.33
CA PRO A 78 -10.48 8.00 -3.99
C PRO A 78 -9.65 9.22 -3.62
N PHE A 79 -8.72 9.01 -2.69
CA PHE A 79 -7.58 9.87 -2.46
C PHE A 79 -6.33 9.01 -2.18
N VAL A 80 -5.14 9.53 -2.48
CA VAL A 80 -3.88 8.80 -2.30
C VAL A 80 -3.16 9.34 -1.08
N GLY A 81 -2.53 8.47 -0.30
CA GLY A 81 -1.70 8.90 0.82
C GLY A 81 -0.72 7.84 1.30
N ASP A 82 0.44 8.28 1.74
CA ASP A 82 1.46 7.48 2.44
C ASP A 82 2.43 8.39 3.19
N SER A 83 3.20 7.79 4.12
CA SER A 83 4.33 8.43 4.78
C SER A 83 5.62 7.76 4.32
N PRO A 84 6.45 8.42 3.49
CA PRO A 84 7.78 7.93 3.14
C PRO A 84 8.65 7.69 4.37
N ALA A 85 9.61 6.79 4.25
CA ALA A 85 10.61 6.60 5.31
C ALA A 85 11.64 7.74 5.31
N LEU A 86 11.90 8.31 4.15
CA LEU A 86 12.81 9.45 3.96
C LEU A 86 12.15 10.49 3.07
N GLY A 87 12.36 11.75 3.42
CA GLY A 87 11.93 12.89 2.61
C GLY A 87 10.46 13.29 2.85
N ASN A 88 9.92 14.00 1.89
CA ASN A 88 8.59 14.58 1.91
C ASN A 88 7.67 13.80 0.95
N ALA A 89 6.45 13.51 1.37
CA ALA A 89 5.49 12.72 0.59
C ALA A 89 5.21 13.33 -0.81
N ARG A 90 5.09 14.66 -0.90
CA ARG A 90 4.88 15.34 -2.17
C ARG A 90 6.06 15.18 -3.13
N LYS A 91 7.29 15.42 -2.66
CA LYS A 91 8.50 15.25 -3.49
C LYS A 91 8.71 13.78 -3.89
N THR A 92 8.37 12.86 -2.98
CA THR A 92 8.41 11.43 -3.28
C THR A 92 7.42 11.08 -4.38
N ALA A 93 6.18 11.55 -4.29
CA ALA A 93 5.16 11.31 -5.30
C ALA A 93 5.52 11.91 -6.67
N GLU A 94 6.16 13.08 -6.70
CA GLU A 94 6.66 13.72 -7.94
C GLU A 94 7.73 12.84 -8.60
N ARG A 95 8.72 12.36 -7.84
CA ARG A 95 9.81 11.53 -8.37
C ARG A 95 9.36 10.14 -8.85
N THR A 96 8.33 9.59 -8.22
CA THR A 96 7.81 8.26 -8.54
C THR A 96 6.73 8.28 -9.61
N GLY A 97 6.26 9.46 -10.07
CA GLY A 97 5.17 9.63 -11.03
C GLY A 97 3.76 9.49 -10.42
N ILE A 98 3.63 9.18 -9.12
CA ILE A 98 2.33 9.08 -8.44
C ILE A 98 1.62 10.43 -8.40
N TRP A 99 2.37 11.54 -8.29
CA TRP A 99 1.80 12.88 -8.34
C TRP A 99 1.14 13.19 -9.69
N ASP A 100 1.75 12.76 -10.79
CA ASP A 100 1.18 12.97 -12.12
C ASP A 100 -0.12 12.18 -12.30
N VAL A 101 -0.18 10.97 -11.76
CA VAL A 101 -1.43 10.19 -11.68
C VAL A 101 -2.50 10.94 -10.87
N CYS A 102 -2.17 11.47 -9.69
CA CYS A 102 -3.14 12.23 -8.90
C CYS A 102 -3.69 13.43 -9.66
N LYS A 103 -2.81 14.18 -10.36
CA LYS A 103 -3.24 15.31 -11.21
C LYS A 103 -4.14 14.87 -12.36
N ALA A 104 -3.73 13.84 -13.09
CA ALA A 104 -4.48 13.34 -14.24
C ALA A 104 -5.87 12.82 -13.83
N GLU A 105 -5.95 12.20 -12.67
CA GLU A 105 -7.19 11.68 -12.12
C GLU A 105 -8.01 12.70 -11.31
N GLY A 106 -7.51 13.92 -11.12
CA GLY A 106 -8.20 14.99 -10.38
C GLY A 106 -8.43 14.64 -8.91
N ILE A 107 -7.52 13.90 -8.28
CA ILE A 107 -7.64 13.46 -6.88
C ILE A 107 -6.57 14.05 -5.98
N THR A 108 -6.83 14.04 -4.68
CA THR A 108 -5.92 14.57 -3.67
C THR A 108 -4.81 13.57 -3.33
N LEU A 109 -3.57 14.07 -3.24
CA LEU A 109 -2.48 13.41 -2.52
C LEU A 109 -2.45 13.95 -1.09
N SER A 110 -2.73 13.10 -0.11
CA SER A 110 -2.65 13.43 1.31
C SER A 110 -1.30 13.01 1.88
N PRO A 111 -0.45 13.95 2.29
CA PRO A 111 0.79 13.61 2.98
C PRO A 111 0.46 13.21 4.42
N PHE A 112 0.80 12.01 4.84
CA PHE A 112 0.65 11.59 6.22
C PHE A 112 1.61 12.37 7.12
N GLN A 113 1.13 13.45 7.73
CA GLN A 113 1.92 14.34 8.58
C GLN A 113 1.40 14.44 10.00
N GLU A 114 0.09 14.46 10.16
CA GLU A 114 -0.56 14.53 11.47
C GLU A 114 -1.00 13.15 11.93
N THR A 115 -0.99 12.92 13.22
CA THR A 115 -1.40 11.65 13.81
C THR A 115 -2.59 11.82 14.72
N VAL A 116 -3.35 10.75 14.86
CA VAL A 116 -4.41 10.57 15.85
C VAL A 116 -4.09 9.34 16.68
N ASP A 117 -4.41 9.44 17.96
CA ASP A 117 -4.32 8.31 18.86
C ASP A 117 -5.50 7.37 18.65
N VAL A 118 -5.19 6.12 18.34
CA VAL A 118 -6.18 5.09 18.05
C VAL A 118 -6.04 3.98 19.09
N GLU A 119 -7.08 3.77 19.87
CA GLU A 119 -7.13 2.68 20.85
C GLU A 119 -7.26 1.32 20.13
N PHE A 120 -6.53 0.33 20.62
CA PHE A 120 -6.59 -1.06 20.14
C PHE A 120 -6.38 -2.00 21.33
N PRO A 121 -7.39 -2.19 22.21
CA PRO A 121 -7.28 -3.02 23.41
C PRO A 121 -6.87 -4.47 23.15
N GLU A 122 -7.21 -5.01 21.96
CA GLU A 122 -6.90 -6.38 21.53
C GLU A 122 -5.46 -6.55 21.01
N GLY A 123 -4.70 -5.44 20.90
CA GLY A 123 -3.31 -5.46 20.43
C GLY A 123 -2.41 -6.30 21.34
N LYS A 124 -1.54 -7.08 20.71
CA LYS A 124 -0.57 -7.94 21.44
C LYS A 124 0.63 -7.15 21.92
N ILE A 125 1.09 -6.20 21.11
CA ILE A 125 2.28 -5.35 21.40
C ILE A 125 1.86 -3.93 21.74
N LEU A 126 0.95 -3.33 20.97
CA LEU A 126 0.51 -1.97 21.16
C LEU A 126 -1.02 -1.91 21.33
N ARG A 127 -1.45 -1.47 22.52
CA ARG A 127 -2.87 -1.23 22.82
C ARG A 127 -3.35 0.17 22.42
N LYS A 128 -2.42 1.03 22.02
CA LYS A 128 -2.67 2.38 21.52
C LYS A 128 -1.66 2.66 20.41
N LEU A 129 -2.13 3.20 19.30
CA LEU A 129 -1.37 3.47 18.09
C LEU A 129 -1.56 4.92 17.68
N ALA A 130 -0.46 5.66 17.51
CA ALA A 130 -0.50 6.97 16.85
C ALA A 130 -0.43 6.74 15.32
N LEU A 131 -1.57 6.82 14.66
CA LEU A 131 -1.71 6.61 13.22
C LEU A 131 -1.92 7.94 12.49
N ALA A 132 -1.54 7.98 11.21
CA ALA A 132 -1.86 9.08 10.32
C ALA A 132 -3.36 9.40 10.39
N LYS A 133 -3.72 10.69 10.45
CA LYS A 133 -5.12 11.12 10.56
C LYS A 133 -6.00 10.64 9.39
N GLU A 134 -5.39 10.36 8.26
CA GLU A 134 -6.05 9.80 7.09
C GLU A 134 -6.70 8.44 7.37
N PHE A 135 -6.25 7.73 8.41
CA PHE A 135 -6.89 6.51 8.88
C PHE A 135 -8.35 6.72 9.26
N ILE A 136 -8.65 7.82 10.00
CA ILE A 136 -10.02 8.13 10.40
C ILE A 136 -10.79 8.96 9.35
N ALA A 137 -10.08 9.52 8.38
CA ALA A 137 -10.68 10.29 7.28
C ALA A 137 -11.20 9.40 6.15
N ALA A 138 -10.84 8.13 6.13
CA ALA A 138 -11.24 7.15 5.12
C ALA A 138 -12.34 6.23 5.64
N ASP A 139 -13.37 6.00 4.81
CA ASP A 139 -14.37 4.96 5.06
C ASP A 139 -13.83 3.57 4.72
N LYS A 140 -12.98 3.51 3.69
CA LYS A 140 -12.34 2.28 3.20
C LYS A 140 -10.85 2.53 2.91
N ILE A 141 -10.04 1.49 3.12
CA ILE A 141 -8.61 1.53 2.86
C ILE A 141 -8.24 0.39 1.92
N ILE A 142 -7.54 0.72 0.82
CA ILE A 142 -6.94 -0.24 -0.10
C ILE A 142 -5.42 -0.12 0.02
N SER A 143 -4.76 -1.21 0.45
CA SER A 143 -3.30 -1.27 0.48
C SER A 143 -2.77 -1.69 -0.89
N VAL A 144 -1.93 -0.86 -1.51
CA VAL A 144 -1.32 -1.14 -2.82
C VAL A 144 0.19 -1.27 -2.65
N ALA A 145 0.62 -2.47 -2.29
CA ALA A 145 1.99 -2.76 -1.91
C ALA A 145 2.90 -3.00 -3.14
N LYS A 146 4.20 -2.98 -2.92
CA LYS A 146 5.23 -3.40 -3.87
C LYS A 146 5.80 -4.75 -3.46
N MET A 147 5.89 -5.69 -4.39
CA MET A 147 6.57 -6.98 -4.17
C MET A 147 8.08 -6.74 -4.10
N LYS A 148 8.67 -6.90 -2.92
CA LYS A 148 10.12 -6.74 -2.73
C LYS A 148 10.63 -7.45 -1.49
N THR A 149 11.91 -7.82 -1.51
CA THR A 149 12.65 -8.29 -0.34
C THR A 149 12.77 -7.19 0.72
N HIS A 150 13.07 -7.58 1.93
CA HIS A 150 13.31 -6.69 3.05
C HIS A 150 14.30 -7.31 4.02
N SER A 151 15.43 -6.65 4.26
CA SER A 151 16.52 -7.13 5.11
C SER A 151 16.06 -7.58 6.50
N PHE A 152 15.18 -6.83 7.16
CA PHE A 152 14.69 -7.15 8.50
C PHE A 152 13.51 -8.13 8.51
N MET A 153 12.53 -8.01 7.58
CA MET A 153 11.28 -8.78 7.60
C MET A 153 11.18 -9.87 6.54
N GLY A 154 12.22 -10.06 5.74
CA GLY A 154 12.24 -11.01 4.63
C GLY A 154 11.54 -10.45 3.39
N VAL A 155 10.27 -10.08 3.48
CA VAL A 155 9.46 -9.60 2.35
C VAL A 155 8.63 -8.36 2.72
N THR A 156 8.35 -7.53 1.72
CA THR A 156 7.35 -6.45 1.77
C THR A 156 6.13 -6.87 0.98
N GLY A 157 4.98 -6.82 1.60
CA GLY A 157 3.67 -7.15 1.03
C GLY A 157 2.58 -6.28 1.66
N GLY A 158 1.32 -6.74 1.58
CA GLY A 158 0.15 -6.00 2.05
C GLY A 158 0.26 -5.53 3.50
N ILE A 159 0.66 -6.41 4.42
CA ILE A 159 0.80 -6.09 5.86
C ILE A 159 1.92 -5.07 6.11
N LYS A 160 3.12 -5.32 5.58
CA LYS A 160 4.27 -4.44 5.82
C LYS A 160 4.05 -3.03 5.24
N ASN A 161 3.28 -2.92 4.15
CA ASN A 161 2.92 -1.63 3.57
C ASN A 161 2.14 -0.74 4.56
N LEU A 162 1.35 -1.33 5.46
CA LEU A 162 0.56 -0.59 6.45
C LEU A 162 1.41 0.15 7.48
N PHE A 163 2.70 -0.22 7.62
CA PHE A 163 3.64 0.50 8.48
C PHE A 163 3.79 1.98 8.11
N GLY A 164 3.42 2.37 6.87
CA GLY A 164 3.31 3.76 6.46
C GLY A 164 2.30 4.59 7.25
N PHE A 165 1.32 3.99 7.93
CA PHE A 165 0.41 4.71 8.82
C PHE A 165 1.09 5.24 10.10
N ILE A 166 2.22 4.68 10.49
CA ILE A 166 3.05 5.23 11.57
C ILE A 166 3.91 6.35 10.95
N VAL A 167 3.76 7.57 11.46
CA VAL A 167 4.32 8.78 10.85
C VAL A 167 5.64 9.20 11.49
N GLY A 168 6.57 9.67 10.70
CA GLY A 168 7.76 10.38 11.14
C GLY A 168 8.61 9.61 12.17
N ALA A 169 8.90 10.26 13.30
CA ALA A 169 9.71 9.69 14.38
C ALA A 169 9.12 8.41 14.99
N GLY A 170 7.81 8.19 14.89
CA GLY A 170 7.16 6.96 15.35
C GLY A 170 7.72 5.70 14.68
N LYS A 171 8.11 5.78 13.39
CA LYS A 171 8.77 4.65 12.69
C LYS A 171 10.10 4.28 13.34
N ALA A 172 10.94 5.28 13.60
CA ALA A 172 12.23 5.06 14.25
C ALA A 172 12.05 4.50 15.68
N GLN A 173 11.09 5.03 16.43
CA GLN A 173 10.77 4.52 17.77
C GLN A 173 10.32 3.06 17.75
N CYS A 174 9.49 2.66 16.78
CA CYS A 174 9.10 1.26 16.62
C CYS A 174 10.31 0.35 16.35
N HIS A 175 11.23 0.75 15.47
CA HIS A 175 12.45 -0.02 15.21
C HIS A 175 13.38 -0.09 16.42
N LEU A 176 13.50 0.98 17.20
CA LEU A 176 14.32 1.00 18.43
C LEU A 176 13.73 0.14 19.53
N ARG A 177 12.40 0.13 19.69
CA ARG A 177 11.73 -0.66 20.75
C ARG A 177 11.60 -2.13 20.40
N MET A 178 11.46 -2.46 19.12
CA MET A 178 11.21 -3.82 18.61
C MET A 178 12.36 -4.29 17.74
N GLN A 179 13.51 -4.52 18.39
CA GLN A 179 14.73 -4.96 17.71
C GLN A 179 14.68 -6.43 17.29
N GLN A 180 13.82 -7.22 17.94
CA GLN A 180 13.62 -8.61 17.56
C GLN A 180 12.57 -8.71 16.44
N ARG A 181 12.88 -9.55 15.44
CA ARG A 181 12.01 -9.77 14.27
C ARG A 181 10.59 -10.21 14.66
N GLY A 182 10.49 -11.07 15.68
CA GLY A 182 9.21 -11.56 16.18
C GLY A 182 8.30 -10.45 16.73
N ASP A 183 8.86 -9.55 17.57
CA ASP A 183 8.10 -8.45 18.14
C ASP A 183 7.67 -7.44 17.10
N PHE A 184 8.55 -7.16 16.12
CA PHE A 184 8.21 -6.29 15.00
C PHE A 184 7.13 -6.92 14.10
N ALA A 185 7.16 -8.23 13.91
CA ALA A 185 6.11 -8.94 13.18
C ALA A 185 4.76 -8.85 13.91
N LEU A 186 4.73 -9.02 15.25
CA LEU A 186 3.52 -8.84 16.05
C LEU A 186 2.99 -7.41 15.97
N LEU A 187 3.85 -6.39 16.01
CA LEU A 187 3.45 -5.00 15.76
C LEU A 187 2.76 -4.83 14.40
N LEU A 188 3.34 -5.40 13.33
CA LEU A 188 2.77 -5.32 12.00
C LEU A 188 1.41 -6.05 11.91
N LEU A 189 1.25 -7.15 12.62
CA LEU A 189 -0.02 -7.87 12.71
C LEU A 189 -1.08 -7.06 13.48
N ASP A 190 -0.72 -6.44 14.61
CA ASP A 190 -1.60 -5.55 15.35
C ASP A 190 -2.05 -4.37 14.48
N LEU A 191 -1.10 -3.73 13.78
CA LEU A 191 -1.39 -2.65 12.85
C LEU A 191 -2.33 -3.10 11.72
N ALA A 192 -2.08 -4.26 11.11
CA ALA A 192 -2.91 -4.79 10.05
C ALA A 192 -4.33 -5.11 10.52
N ARG A 193 -4.48 -5.65 11.73
CA ARG A 193 -5.78 -5.91 12.34
C ARG A 193 -6.54 -4.62 12.63
N ARG A 194 -5.84 -3.58 13.12
CA ARG A 194 -6.48 -2.30 13.46
C ARG A 194 -6.84 -1.47 12.23
N VAL A 195 -5.95 -1.43 11.23
CA VAL A 195 -6.20 -0.72 9.97
C VAL A 195 -7.25 -1.44 9.13
N ALA A 196 -7.23 -2.77 9.13
CA ALA A 196 -8.19 -3.64 8.46
C ALA A 196 -8.49 -3.20 7.01
N PRO A 197 -7.49 -3.14 6.11
CA PRO A 197 -7.75 -2.77 4.72
C PRO A 197 -8.78 -3.73 4.10
N VAL A 198 -9.73 -3.19 3.34
CA VAL A 198 -10.76 -3.99 2.68
C VAL A 198 -10.20 -4.80 1.51
N LEU A 199 -9.08 -4.36 0.96
CA LEU A 199 -8.40 -5.00 -0.16
C LEU A 199 -6.88 -4.72 -0.07
N CYS A 200 -6.08 -5.76 -0.27
CA CYS A 200 -4.64 -5.66 -0.45
C CYS A 200 -4.29 -6.07 -1.89
N ILE A 201 -3.64 -5.17 -2.61
CA ILE A 201 -3.12 -5.41 -3.95
C ILE A 201 -1.59 -5.37 -3.88
N VAL A 202 -0.92 -6.26 -4.58
CA VAL A 202 0.55 -6.31 -4.62
C VAL A 202 1.00 -6.19 -6.08
N ASP A 203 1.73 -5.11 -6.35
CA ASP A 203 2.43 -4.88 -7.60
C ASP A 203 3.68 -5.77 -7.65
N GLY A 204 3.58 -6.86 -8.41
CA GLY A 204 4.63 -7.81 -8.74
C GLY A 204 4.95 -7.86 -10.23
N ILE A 205 4.56 -6.85 -11.03
CA ILE A 205 4.96 -6.79 -12.45
C ILE A 205 6.48 -6.75 -12.54
N THR A 206 7.11 -5.81 -11.85
CA THR A 206 8.54 -5.82 -11.58
C THR A 206 8.71 -5.78 -10.07
N GLY A 207 9.19 -6.84 -9.47
CA GLY A 207 9.52 -6.92 -8.06
C GLY A 207 10.96 -6.49 -7.79
N MET A 208 11.42 -6.69 -6.54
CA MET A 208 12.81 -6.47 -6.15
C MET A 208 13.30 -7.68 -5.35
N GLU A 209 14.49 -8.16 -5.68
CA GLU A 209 15.20 -9.20 -4.93
C GLU A 209 16.51 -8.68 -4.33
N GLY A 210 17.18 -9.50 -3.52
CA GLY A 210 18.47 -9.17 -2.91
C GLY A 210 18.34 -8.20 -1.74
N ASP A 211 19.15 -7.14 -1.71
CA ASP A 211 19.27 -6.18 -0.61
C ASP A 211 18.12 -5.16 -0.56
N GLY A 212 16.88 -5.68 -0.46
CA GLY A 212 15.70 -4.84 -0.27
C GLY A 212 15.60 -4.26 1.16
N PRO A 213 14.84 -3.20 1.33
CA PRO A 213 13.80 -2.69 0.44
C PRO A 213 14.23 -1.57 -0.52
N ARG A 214 15.53 -1.23 -0.60
CA ARG A 214 16.05 -0.07 -1.36
C ARG A 214 17.10 -0.42 -2.39
N ASN A 215 18.08 -1.25 -2.01
CA ASN A 215 19.30 -1.49 -2.76
C ASN A 215 19.26 -2.81 -3.55
N GLY A 216 18.10 -3.47 -3.57
CA GLY A 216 17.96 -4.72 -4.32
C GLY A 216 17.91 -4.50 -5.82
N THR A 217 17.86 -5.59 -6.56
CA THR A 217 17.81 -5.62 -8.01
C THR A 217 16.35 -5.78 -8.48
N PRO A 218 15.86 -4.95 -9.42
CA PRO A 218 14.58 -5.17 -10.07
C PRO A 218 14.54 -6.53 -10.77
N VAL A 219 13.47 -7.28 -10.55
CA VAL A 219 13.24 -8.58 -11.18
C VAL A 219 11.81 -8.67 -11.74
N LYS A 220 11.67 -9.18 -12.95
CA LYS A 220 10.38 -9.36 -13.59
C LYS A 220 9.68 -10.58 -12.98
N ALA A 221 8.65 -10.37 -12.15
CA ALA A 221 7.78 -11.43 -11.67
C ALA A 221 6.51 -11.56 -12.53
N GLY A 222 6.10 -10.48 -13.22
CA GLY A 222 5.07 -10.51 -14.25
C GLY A 222 3.65 -10.74 -13.73
N VAL A 223 3.35 -10.36 -12.46
CA VAL A 223 2.06 -10.64 -11.83
C VAL A 223 1.51 -9.46 -11.06
N LEU A 224 0.18 -9.38 -10.99
CA LEU A 224 -0.56 -8.65 -9.96
C LEU A 224 -1.25 -9.65 -9.05
N LEU A 225 -1.23 -9.38 -7.73
CA LEU A 225 -1.91 -10.19 -6.74
C LEU A 225 -2.91 -9.33 -5.96
N ALA A 226 -4.01 -9.94 -5.53
CA ALA A 226 -4.92 -9.29 -4.58
C ALA A 226 -5.56 -10.28 -3.64
N GLY A 227 -5.87 -9.82 -2.42
CA GLY A 227 -6.58 -10.56 -1.40
C GLY A 227 -7.47 -9.64 -0.56
N GLU A 228 -8.53 -10.21 0.01
CA GLU A 228 -9.49 -9.48 0.86
C GLU A 228 -8.86 -8.90 2.13
N ASN A 229 -7.70 -9.42 2.50
CA ASN A 229 -6.90 -8.92 3.62
C ASN A 229 -5.42 -9.22 3.36
N GLY A 230 -4.55 -8.59 4.15
CA GLY A 230 -3.10 -8.76 4.00
C GLY A 230 -2.53 -10.06 4.58
N PHE A 231 -3.37 -10.95 5.14
CA PHE A 231 -2.93 -12.18 5.79
C PHE A 231 -3.00 -13.41 4.87
N ALA A 232 -3.55 -13.27 3.68
CA ALA A 232 -3.72 -14.32 2.69
C ALA A 232 -2.51 -14.48 1.78
#